data_47f6452083daf0e899e25d412df02ce4
#
_entry.id   47f6452083daf0e899e25d412df02ce4
#
_cell.length_a   1.000
_cell.length_b   1.000
_cell.length_c   1.000
_cell.angle_alpha   90.00
_cell.angle_beta   90.00
_cell.angle_gamma   90.00
#
_symmetry.space_group_name_H-M   'P 1'
#
loop_
_entity.id
_entity.type
_entity.pdbx_description
1 polymer ?
#
loop_
_entity_poly.entity_id
_entity_poly.type
_entity_poly.pdbx_seq_one_letter_code
_entity_poly.pdbx_strand_id
1 'polypeptide(L)'
;DRWVMVGRLDINSTGLLLFTNDGELANRLMHPSNEIEREYAVRVMGEVTPQIRSNMLKGVELDDGPAKFESFSEIGGDGINRWYQVVVKEGRNREVRRIFETQSLKVSRLLRTRYGAVILPRELRTGRWIELDKNDIDNLAKSVELKPRQGTGLYGMAKRRTEKMIEKPLASRRGGYLRQQRRDEEQEQSQPRPSNNTRTQNNDRKTIGFNKGFKKP
;
A
#
# COMPACT_ATOMS: atom_id res chain seq x y z
N ASP A 1 -0.30 7.10 -28.74
CA ASP A 1 0.48 7.77 -27.69
C ASP A 1 1.06 6.74 -26.75
N ARG A 2 2.30 6.99 -26.27
CA ARG A 2 2.97 6.10 -25.33
C ARG A 2 2.58 6.50 -23.90
N TRP A 3 1.97 5.58 -23.15
CA TRP A 3 1.67 5.77 -21.75
C TRP A 3 2.88 5.47 -20.86
N VAL A 4 3.11 6.33 -19.88
CA VAL A 4 4.20 6.25 -18.90
C VAL A 4 3.58 6.10 -17.50
N MET A 5 4.12 5.17 -16.74
CA MET A 5 3.74 4.94 -15.35
C MET A 5 4.45 5.94 -14.45
N VAL A 6 3.72 6.64 -13.59
CA VAL A 6 4.26 7.59 -12.60
C VAL A 6 4.65 6.83 -11.33
N GLY A 7 5.91 6.48 -11.23
CA GLY A 7 6.42 5.65 -10.15
C GLY A 7 6.01 4.18 -10.29
N ARG A 8 6.09 3.46 -9.18
CA ARG A 8 5.79 2.03 -9.13
C ARG A 8 5.12 1.64 -7.82
N LEU A 9 4.50 0.49 -7.79
CA LEU A 9 4.08 -0.20 -6.58
C LEU A 9 4.88 -1.50 -6.47
N ASP A 10 5.29 -1.86 -5.25
CA ASP A 10 5.89 -3.17 -5.00
C ASP A 10 4.85 -4.27 -5.15
N ILE A 11 5.30 -5.51 -5.36
CA ILE A 11 4.44 -6.68 -5.54
C ILE A 11 3.46 -6.90 -4.37
N ASN A 12 3.87 -6.49 -3.15
CA ASN A 12 3.08 -6.59 -1.92
C ASN A 12 2.37 -5.28 -1.56
N SER A 13 2.29 -4.33 -2.49
CA SER A 13 1.62 -3.03 -2.31
C SER A 13 0.48 -2.90 -3.30
N THR A 14 -0.58 -2.25 -2.87
CA THR A 14 -1.76 -1.98 -3.69
C THR A 14 -2.08 -0.48 -3.72
N GLY A 15 -3.12 -0.10 -4.42
CA GLY A 15 -3.65 1.26 -4.38
C GLY A 15 -3.41 2.07 -5.64
N LEU A 16 -3.32 3.37 -5.47
CA LEU A 16 -3.26 4.35 -6.54
C LEU A 16 -1.97 4.25 -7.35
N LEU A 17 -2.10 4.11 -8.66
CA LEU A 17 -1.01 4.23 -9.61
C LEU A 17 -1.48 5.15 -10.73
N LEU A 18 -0.66 6.15 -11.07
CA LEU A 18 -0.95 7.11 -12.11
C LEU A 18 -0.24 6.72 -13.41
N PHE A 19 -0.92 6.96 -14.53
CA PHE A 19 -0.37 6.83 -15.87
C PHE A 19 -0.61 8.14 -16.63
N THR A 20 0.34 8.55 -17.44
CA THR A 20 0.21 9.73 -18.28
C THR A 20 0.91 9.51 -19.62
N ASN A 21 0.47 10.19 -20.66
CA ASN A 21 1.20 10.31 -21.92
C ASN A 21 2.09 11.57 -21.96
N ASP A 22 2.07 12.38 -20.89
CA ASP A 22 2.98 13.50 -20.70
C ASP A 22 4.23 13.07 -19.93
N GLY A 23 5.33 12.85 -20.67
CA GLY A 23 6.60 12.42 -20.08
C GLY A 23 7.25 13.45 -19.18
N GLU A 24 7.02 14.76 -19.43
CA GLU A 24 7.54 15.81 -18.56
C GLU A 24 6.80 15.84 -17.23
N LEU A 25 5.49 15.74 -17.27
CA LEU A 25 4.68 15.62 -16.05
C LEU A 25 5.08 14.38 -15.24
N ALA A 26 5.24 13.22 -15.89
CA ALA A 26 5.69 12.00 -15.22
C ALA A 26 7.05 12.19 -14.55
N ASN A 27 8.01 12.77 -15.26
CA ASN A 27 9.35 13.00 -14.74
C ASN A 27 9.32 13.93 -13.51
N ARG A 28 8.63 15.05 -13.58
CA ARG A 28 8.52 16.00 -12.47
C ARG A 28 7.81 15.39 -11.26
N LEU A 29 6.74 14.62 -11.46
CA LEU A 29 6.03 13.95 -10.38
C LEU A 29 6.89 12.90 -9.67
N MET A 30 7.82 12.27 -10.38
CA MET A 30 8.71 11.25 -9.82
C MET A 30 10.01 11.81 -9.23
N HIS A 31 10.43 13.01 -9.67
CA HIS A 31 11.72 13.57 -9.26
C HIS A 31 11.73 13.89 -7.76
N PRO A 32 12.73 13.41 -6.99
CA PRO A 32 12.78 13.58 -5.54
C PRO A 32 12.74 15.04 -5.07
N SER A 33 13.35 15.95 -5.83
CA SER A 33 13.40 17.39 -5.47
C SER A 33 12.04 18.07 -5.40
N ASN A 34 11.02 17.50 -6.02
CA ASN A 34 9.67 18.07 -5.98
C ASN A 34 8.88 17.64 -4.76
N GLU A 35 9.44 16.77 -3.93
CA GLU A 35 8.89 16.34 -2.62
C GLU A 35 7.39 16.00 -2.66
N ILE A 36 6.94 15.37 -3.77
CA ILE A 36 5.53 15.06 -3.95
C ILE A 36 5.07 14.07 -2.88
N GLU A 37 4.11 14.48 -2.10
CA GLU A 37 3.56 13.66 -1.02
C GLU A 37 2.87 12.41 -1.51
N ARG A 38 3.17 11.29 -0.87
CA ARG A 38 2.49 10.00 -1.06
C ARG A 38 1.91 9.55 0.25
N GLU A 39 0.61 9.30 0.26
CA GLU A 39 -0.10 8.85 1.44
C GLU A 39 -0.43 7.37 1.33
N TYR A 40 -0.24 6.67 2.43
CA TYR A 40 -0.48 5.25 2.53
C TYR A 40 -1.37 4.90 3.71
N ALA A 41 -2.29 3.96 3.50
CA ALA A 41 -2.91 3.20 4.58
C ALA A 41 -2.07 1.94 4.82
N VAL A 42 -1.61 1.77 6.05
CA VAL A 42 -0.65 0.72 6.43
C VAL A 42 -1.25 -0.13 7.53
N ARG A 43 -1.35 -1.45 7.31
CA ARG A 43 -1.71 -2.39 8.37
C ARG A 43 -0.45 -2.96 8.99
N VAL A 44 -0.30 -2.73 10.27
CA VAL A 44 0.87 -3.14 11.04
C VAL A 44 0.48 -4.22 12.04
N MET A 45 1.32 -5.22 12.19
CA MET A 45 1.21 -6.22 13.24
C MET A 45 2.01 -5.73 14.46
N GLY A 46 1.34 -5.57 15.58
CA GLY A 46 1.90 -5.02 16.82
C GLY A 46 1.38 -3.63 17.15
N GLU A 47 1.73 -3.17 18.34
CA GLU A 47 1.32 -1.86 18.84
C GLU A 47 2.37 -0.79 18.52
N VAL A 48 1.92 0.33 17.99
CA VAL A 48 2.74 1.52 17.81
C VAL A 48 2.61 2.39 19.04
N THR A 49 3.58 2.31 19.94
CA THR A 49 3.61 3.16 21.12
C THR A 49 3.87 4.62 20.77
N PRO A 50 3.54 5.59 21.65
CA PRO A 50 3.85 7.00 21.42
C PRO A 50 5.34 7.26 21.14
N GLN A 51 6.24 6.48 21.77
CA GLN A 51 7.68 6.58 21.54
C GLN A 51 8.06 6.14 20.12
N ILE A 52 7.56 4.99 19.67
CA ILE A 52 7.78 4.48 18.30
C ILE A 52 7.28 5.48 17.27
N ARG A 53 6.06 6.01 17.48
CA ARG A 53 5.51 7.06 16.62
C ARG A 53 6.41 8.28 16.55
N SER A 54 6.89 8.75 17.71
CA SER A 54 7.80 9.91 17.80
C SER A 54 9.10 9.67 17.03
N ASN A 55 9.69 8.47 17.14
CA ASN A 55 10.91 8.12 16.44
C ASN A 55 10.72 8.19 14.92
N MET A 56 9.64 7.61 14.40
CA MET A 56 9.35 7.59 12.96
C MET A 56 9.02 8.97 12.37
N LEU A 57 8.48 9.88 13.18
CA LEU A 57 8.22 11.29 12.81
C LEU A 57 9.47 12.15 12.87
N LYS A 58 10.37 11.93 13.84
CA LYS A 58 11.64 12.64 13.95
C LYS A 58 12.65 12.22 12.91
N GLY A 59 12.59 10.96 12.51
CA GLY A 59 13.48 10.33 11.54
C GLY A 59 14.16 9.09 12.10
N VAL A 60 14.35 8.12 11.23
CA VAL A 60 15.07 6.87 11.48
C VAL A 60 16.15 6.71 10.42
N GLU A 61 17.23 6.02 10.76
CA GLU A 61 18.30 5.74 9.82
C GLU A 61 17.97 4.46 9.03
N LEU A 62 18.03 4.57 7.71
CA LEU A 62 17.92 3.44 6.79
C LEU A 62 19.28 3.24 6.10
N ASP A 63 19.47 2.11 5.43
CA ASP A 63 20.73 1.78 4.72
C ASP A 63 21.13 2.82 3.66
N ASP A 64 20.15 3.55 3.13
CA ASP A 64 20.29 4.58 2.10
C ASP A 64 20.08 6.02 2.63
N GLY A 65 20.22 6.20 3.96
CA GLY A 65 20.16 7.48 4.65
C GLY A 65 18.89 7.70 5.46
N PRO A 66 18.79 8.85 6.14
CA PRO A 66 17.69 9.15 7.06
C PRO A 66 16.34 9.16 6.33
N ALA A 67 15.29 8.71 7.01
CA ALA A 67 13.93 8.69 6.51
C ALA A 67 12.94 9.01 7.63
N LYS A 68 11.81 9.62 7.29
CA LYS A 68 10.76 9.96 8.24
C LYS A 68 9.37 9.95 7.62
N PHE A 69 8.36 9.85 8.44
CA PHE A 69 7.01 10.20 8.03
C PHE A 69 6.76 11.69 8.26
N GLU A 70 6.16 12.35 7.29
CA GLU A 70 5.69 13.73 7.43
C GLU A 70 4.43 13.80 8.30
N SER A 71 3.60 12.77 8.25
CA SER A 71 2.46 12.63 9.15
C SER A 71 2.19 11.17 9.49
N PHE A 72 1.62 10.95 10.67
CA PHE A 72 1.29 9.64 11.19
C PHE A 72 0.00 9.72 12.02
N SER A 73 -1.04 8.98 11.64
CA SER A 73 -2.29 8.91 12.38
C SER A 73 -2.85 7.49 12.39
N GLU A 74 -3.42 7.09 13.52
CA GLU A 74 -4.16 5.84 13.62
C GLU A 74 -5.55 6.03 12.99
N ILE A 75 -5.96 5.06 12.16
CA ILE A 75 -7.24 5.14 11.43
C ILE A 75 -8.14 3.95 11.72
N GLY A 76 -7.75 3.07 12.64
CA GLY A 76 -8.56 1.97 13.13
C GLY A 76 -7.79 0.66 13.24
N GLY A 77 -8.51 -0.43 13.46
CA GLY A 77 -7.97 -1.77 13.63
C GLY A 77 -8.41 -2.40 14.93
N ASP A 78 -8.26 -3.71 15.03
CA ASP A 78 -8.64 -4.50 16.20
C ASP A 78 -7.49 -5.44 16.58
N GLY A 79 -7.29 -5.61 17.88
CA GLY A 79 -6.25 -6.48 18.43
C GLY A 79 -4.85 -6.11 17.98
N ILE A 80 -4.11 -7.08 17.46
CA ILE A 80 -2.72 -6.92 17.03
C ILE A 80 -2.58 -6.28 15.63
N ASN A 81 -3.66 -6.16 14.87
CA ASN A 81 -3.67 -5.59 13.53
C ASN A 81 -4.27 -4.19 13.55
N ARG A 82 -3.41 -3.18 13.52
CA ARG A 82 -3.82 -1.78 13.52
C ARG A 82 -3.54 -1.10 12.19
N TRP A 83 -4.42 -0.19 11.82
CA TRP A 83 -4.28 0.59 10.60
C TRP A 83 -3.82 2.00 10.90
N TYR A 84 -2.82 2.42 10.18
CA TYR A 84 -2.26 3.76 10.26
C TYR A 84 -2.28 4.42 8.91
N GLN A 85 -2.40 5.74 8.91
CA GLN A 85 -2.20 6.57 7.75
C GLN A 85 -0.88 7.29 7.91
N VAL A 86 -0.03 7.18 6.90
CA VAL A 86 1.28 7.80 6.88
C VAL A 86 1.50 8.56 5.59
N VAL A 87 2.29 9.64 5.64
CA VAL A 87 2.69 10.42 4.48
C VAL A 87 4.21 10.43 4.39
N VAL A 88 4.73 10.21 3.19
CA VAL A 88 6.15 10.38 2.84
C VAL A 88 6.27 11.31 1.65
N LYS A 89 7.37 12.04 1.55
CA LYS A 89 7.70 12.91 0.41
C LYS A 89 8.64 12.24 -0.59
N GLU A 90 9.34 11.23 -0.14
CA GLU A 90 10.23 10.44 -0.97
C GLU A 90 9.54 9.18 -1.51
N GLY A 91 10.21 8.43 -2.33
CA GLY A 91 9.69 7.20 -2.92
C GLY A 91 10.78 6.16 -3.06
N ARG A 92 11.66 6.06 -2.06
CA ARG A 92 12.72 5.05 -2.03
C ARG A 92 12.16 3.64 -2.02
N ASN A 93 12.94 2.69 -2.44
CA ASN A 93 12.51 1.29 -2.47
C ASN A 93 12.03 0.85 -1.08
N ARG A 94 10.79 0.37 -1.01
CA ARG A 94 10.15 -0.15 0.21
C ARG A 94 10.25 0.78 1.44
N GLU A 95 10.37 2.08 1.24
CA GLU A 95 10.64 3.08 2.28
C GLU A 95 9.71 2.97 3.48
N VAL A 96 8.39 2.99 3.24
CA VAL A 96 7.39 2.88 4.31
C VAL A 96 7.60 1.59 5.13
N ARG A 97 7.87 0.45 4.49
CA ARG A 97 8.09 -0.82 5.18
C ARG A 97 9.37 -0.79 6.00
N ARG A 98 10.46 -0.27 5.44
CA ARG A 98 11.75 -0.16 6.12
C ARG A 98 11.67 0.73 7.36
N ILE A 99 10.94 1.86 7.28
CA ILE A 99 10.74 2.74 8.45
C ILE A 99 10.06 1.96 9.60
N PHE A 100 9.02 1.16 9.33
CA PHE A 100 8.41 0.32 10.37
C PHE A 100 9.35 -0.80 10.83
N GLU A 101 10.12 -1.40 9.94
CA GLU A 101 11.08 -2.48 10.23
C GLU A 101 12.18 -2.00 11.20
N THR A 102 12.63 -0.72 11.15
CA THR A 102 13.57 -0.15 12.15
C THR A 102 13.01 -0.17 13.57
N GLN A 103 11.70 -0.17 13.72
CA GLN A 103 11.01 -0.22 15.02
C GLN A 103 10.55 -1.66 15.35
N SER A 104 11.08 -2.68 14.69
CA SER A 104 10.72 -4.09 14.84
C SER A 104 9.24 -4.38 14.57
N LEU A 105 8.59 -3.56 13.75
CA LEU A 105 7.19 -3.70 13.37
C LEU A 105 7.07 -4.25 11.95
N LYS A 106 6.13 -5.18 11.74
CA LYS A 106 5.88 -5.79 10.43
C LYS A 106 4.65 -5.18 9.76
N VAL A 107 4.84 -4.65 8.55
CA VAL A 107 3.76 -4.19 7.69
C VAL A 107 3.14 -5.38 6.95
N SER A 108 1.91 -5.71 7.28
CA SER A 108 1.16 -6.80 6.66
C SER A 108 0.43 -6.37 5.39
N ARG A 109 -0.12 -5.15 5.34
CA ARG A 109 -0.73 -4.57 4.12
C ARG A 109 -0.27 -3.13 3.92
N LEU A 110 -0.12 -2.72 2.66
CA LEU A 110 0.28 -1.37 2.27
C LEU A 110 -0.54 -0.95 1.06
N LEU A 111 -1.30 0.12 1.24
CA LEU A 111 -2.19 0.66 0.22
C LEU A 111 -1.86 2.14 -0.01
N ARG A 112 -1.47 2.53 -1.23
CA ARG A 112 -1.30 3.94 -1.55
C ARG A 112 -2.65 4.59 -1.81
N THR A 113 -3.04 5.54 -0.95
CA THR A 113 -4.34 6.22 -0.99
C THR A 113 -4.30 7.56 -1.69
N ARG A 114 -3.11 8.21 -1.77
CA ARG A 114 -2.94 9.51 -2.42
C ARG A 114 -1.56 9.61 -3.06
N TYR A 115 -1.48 10.30 -4.18
CA TYR A 115 -0.26 10.71 -4.85
C TYR A 115 -0.38 12.17 -5.27
N GLY A 116 0.38 13.07 -4.63
CA GLY A 116 0.21 14.51 -4.81
C GLY A 116 -1.23 14.95 -4.54
N ALA A 117 -1.81 15.64 -5.51
CA ALA A 117 -3.19 16.12 -5.45
C ALA A 117 -4.24 15.02 -5.69
N VAL A 118 -3.86 13.86 -6.27
CA VAL A 118 -4.81 12.81 -6.65
C VAL A 118 -5.05 11.84 -5.51
N ILE A 119 -6.31 11.65 -5.18
CA ILE A 119 -6.77 10.70 -4.16
C ILE A 119 -7.41 9.51 -4.85
N LEU A 120 -7.10 8.30 -4.37
CA LEU A 120 -7.71 7.06 -4.86
C LEU A 120 -9.23 7.09 -4.63
N PRO A 121 -10.04 7.06 -5.69
CA PRO A 121 -11.49 7.00 -5.54
C PRO A 121 -11.90 5.70 -4.85
N ARG A 122 -12.85 5.80 -3.93
CA ARG A 122 -13.33 4.68 -3.12
C ARG A 122 -13.94 3.55 -3.96
N GLU A 123 -14.58 3.92 -5.04
CA GLU A 123 -15.29 3.01 -5.94
C GLU A 123 -14.38 2.36 -6.98
N LEU A 124 -13.13 2.83 -7.09
CA LEU A 124 -12.17 2.28 -8.04
C LEU A 124 -11.60 0.97 -7.50
N ARG A 125 -12.04 -0.13 -8.08
CA ARG A 125 -11.61 -1.48 -7.71
C ARG A 125 -10.24 -1.81 -8.31
N THR A 126 -9.54 -2.74 -7.70
CA THR A 126 -8.26 -3.28 -8.20
C THR A 126 -8.37 -3.69 -9.68
N GLY A 127 -7.36 -3.32 -10.47
CA GLY A 127 -7.33 -3.60 -11.92
C GLY A 127 -8.24 -2.74 -12.77
N ARG A 128 -8.93 -1.76 -12.17
CA ARG A 128 -9.73 -0.76 -12.90
C ARG A 128 -9.00 0.56 -12.96
N TRP A 129 -9.32 1.35 -13.97
CA TRP A 129 -8.77 2.68 -14.18
C TRP A 129 -9.89 3.66 -14.55
N ILE A 130 -9.63 4.92 -14.30
CA ILE A 130 -10.46 6.06 -14.70
C ILE A 130 -9.56 7.17 -15.23
N GLU A 131 -10.07 7.97 -16.13
CA GLU A 131 -9.40 9.19 -16.55
C GLU A 131 -9.58 10.29 -15.49
N LEU A 132 -8.50 11.04 -15.23
CA LEU A 132 -8.57 12.22 -14.39
C LEU A 132 -9.27 13.34 -15.15
N ASP A 133 -10.03 14.15 -14.43
CA ASP A 133 -10.61 15.34 -15.03
C ASP A 133 -9.56 16.43 -15.24
N LYS A 134 -9.94 17.48 -15.98
CA LYS A 134 -9.03 18.58 -16.28
C LYS A 134 -8.52 19.28 -15.02
N ASN A 135 -9.37 19.43 -14.01
CA ASN A 135 -8.99 20.11 -12.77
C ASN A 135 -7.95 19.31 -12.00
N ASP A 136 -8.10 17.98 -11.94
CA ASP A 136 -7.12 17.09 -11.31
C ASP A 136 -5.77 17.14 -12.05
N ILE A 137 -5.80 17.13 -13.39
CA ILE A 137 -4.60 17.26 -14.23
C ILE A 137 -3.92 18.61 -14.02
N ASP A 138 -4.69 19.71 -14.04
CA ASP A 138 -4.19 21.06 -13.83
C ASP A 138 -3.60 21.23 -12.42
N ASN A 139 -4.22 20.63 -11.40
CA ASN A 139 -3.70 20.64 -10.03
C ASN A 139 -2.40 19.83 -9.90
N LEU A 140 -2.32 18.67 -10.56
CA LEU A 140 -1.07 17.90 -10.62
C LEU A 140 0.03 18.68 -11.31
N ALA A 141 -0.24 19.29 -12.45
CA ALA A 141 0.74 20.10 -13.20
C ALA A 141 1.23 21.28 -12.35
N LYS A 142 0.31 22.01 -11.70
CA LYS A 142 0.64 23.12 -10.80
C LYS A 142 1.52 22.68 -9.62
N SER A 143 1.26 21.51 -9.06
CA SER A 143 2.05 21.00 -7.91
C SER A 143 3.53 20.75 -8.24
N VAL A 144 3.88 20.68 -9.51
CA VAL A 144 5.26 20.50 -10.03
C VAL A 144 5.71 21.67 -10.91
N GLU A 145 5.07 22.83 -10.77
CA GLU A 145 5.39 24.06 -11.51
C GLU A 145 5.38 23.88 -13.04
N LEU A 146 4.53 22.98 -13.53
CA LEU A 146 4.34 22.74 -14.94
C LEU A 146 3.10 23.52 -15.43
N LYS A 147 3.23 24.23 -16.52
CA LYS A 147 2.08 24.90 -17.15
C LYS A 147 1.13 23.84 -17.71
N PRO A 148 -0.17 23.90 -17.37
CA PRO A 148 -1.14 22.96 -17.91
C PRO A 148 -1.12 22.98 -19.44
N ARG A 149 -0.97 21.83 -20.06
CA ARG A 149 -1.08 21.73 -21.52
C ARG A 149 -2.55 21.87 -21.90
N GLN A 150 -2.83 22.72 -22.87
CA GLN A 150 -4.14 22.76 -23.52
C GLN A 150 -4.27 21.48 -24.38
N GLY A 151 -4.69 20.39 -23.75
CA GLY A 151 -4.89 19.12 -24.42
C GLY A 151 -6.30 19.04 -25.00
N THR A 152 -6.40 18.50 -26.22
CA THR A 152 -7.64 18.02 -26.81
C THR A 152 -8.04 16.72 -26.09
N GLY A 153 -8.49 16.84 -24.84
CA GLY A 153 -8.99 15.70 -24.09
C GLY A 153 -10.36 15.27 -24.60
N LEU A 154 -10.59 14.00 -24.73
CA LEU A 154 -11.91 13.39 -24.87
C LEU A 154 -12.75 13.63 -23.58
N TYR A 155 -13.08 14.88 -23.33
CA TYR A 155 -13.86 15.33 -22.18
C TYR A 155 -15.36 15.30 -22.49
N GLY A 156 -16.00 14.18 -22.40
CA GLY A 156 -17.43 14.21 -22.70
C GLY A 156 -18.34 13.39 -21.80
N MET A 157 -17.90 12.26 -21.26
CA MET A 157 -18.83 11.32 -20.63
C MET A 157 -18.58 10.96 -19.16
N ALA A 158 -17.42 11.24 -18.61
CA ALA A 158 -17.10 10.93 -17.22
C ALA A 158 -17.56 11.98 -16.19
N LYS A 159 -17.85 13.21 -16.64
CA LYS A 159 -18.10 14.38 -15.78
C LYS A 159 -19.29 14.24 -14.82
N ARG A 160 -20.33 13.48 -15.17
CA ARG A 160 -21.54 13.37 -14.34
C ARG A 160 -21.45 12.44 -13.13
N ARG A 161 -20.45 11.58 -13.04
CA ARG A 161 -20.31 10.62 -11.94
C ARG A 161 -19.32 11.06 -10.86
N THR A 162 -18.30 11.81 -11.23
CA THR A 162 -17.23 12.27 -10.32
C THR A 162 -17.64 13.48 -9.48
N GLU A 163 -18.44 14.42 -10.01
CA GLU A 163 -18.87 15.62 -9.28
C GLU A 163 -19.68 15.30 -8.01
N LYS A 164 -20.51 14.24 -8.02
CA LYS A 164 -21.25 13.80 -6.82
C LYS A 164 -20.37 13.15 -5.73
N MET A 165 -19.12 12.82 -6.04
CA MET A 165 -18.20 12.15 -5.13
C MET A 165 -17.29 13.10 -4.37
N ILE A 166 -17.03 14.30 -4.91
CA ILE A 166 -16.11 15.28 -4.35
C ILE A 166 -16.70 16.02 -3.14
N GLU A 167 -18.02 16.05 -3.00
CA GLU A 167 -18.72 16.79 -1.94
C GLU A 167 -18.68 16.14 -0.54
N LYS A 168 -18.17 14.91 -0.38
CA LYS A 168 -18.09 14.27 0.93
C LYS A 168 -16.75 14.54 1.62
N PRO A 169 -16.74 14.86 2.93
CA PRO A 169 -15.50 15.09 3.69
C PRO A 169 -14.52 13.94 3.59
N LEU A 170 -13.22 14.25 3.51
CA LEU A 170 -12.13 13.28 3.36
C LEU A 170 -12.19 12.12 4.38
N ALA A 171 -12.58 12.42 5.63
CA ALA A 171 -12.72 11.43 6.70
C ALA A 171 -13.78 10.35 6.41
N SER A 172 -14.91 10.72 5.77
CA SER A 172 -15.97 9.76 5.42
C SER A 172 -15.59 8.86 4.22
N ARG A 173 -14.69 9.35 3.35
CA ARG A 173 -14.20 8.58 2.20
C ARG A 173 -13.21 7.50 2.62
N ARG A 174 -12.35 7.76 3.63
CA ARG A 174 -11.34 6.83 4.13
C ARG A 174 -11.91 5.65 4.91
N GLY A 175 -12.86 5.91 5.81
CA GLY A 175 -13.45 4.84 6.64
C GLY A 175 -14.17 3.74 5.86
N GLY A 176 -14.65 4.04 4.67
CA GLY A 176 -15.31 3.04 3.86
C GLY A 176 -14.38 2.15 3.05
N TYR A 177 -13.24 2.67 2.60
CA TYR A 177 -12.24 1.87 1.90
C TYR A 177 -11.68 0.78 2.81
N LEU A 178 -11.37 1.15 4.04
CA LEU A 178 -10.89 0.21 5.07
C LEU A 178 -11.99 -0.78 5.52
N ARG A 179 -13.27 -0.37 5.54
CA ARG A 179 -14.39 -1.29 5.83
C ARG A 179 -14.58 -2.34 4.74
N GLN A 180 -14.36 -1.98 3.49
CA GLN A 180 -14.47 -2.94 2.39
C GLN A 180 -13.33 -3.98 2.44
N GLN A 181 -12.10 -3.54 2.69
CA GLN A 181 -10.98 -4.45 2.88
C GLN A 181 -11.20 -5.42 4.06
N ARG A 182 -11.78 -4.97 5.18
CA ARG A 182 -12.15 -5.86 6.29
C ARG A 182 -13.12 -6.94 5.86
N ARG A 183 -14.16 -6.61 5.08
CA ARG A 183 -15.12 -7.61 4.58
C ARG A 183 -14.47 -8.63 3.66
N ASP A 184 -13.58 -8.17 2.80
CA ASP A 184 -12.85 -9.07 1.90
C ASP A 184 -11.92 -10.01 2.70
N GLU A 185 -11.30 -9.52 3.77
CA GLU A 185 -10.47 -10.32 4.70
C GLU A 185 -11.29 -11.32 5.53
N GLU A 186 -12.47 -10.91 6.00
CA GLU A 186 -13.39 -11.81 6.73
C GLU A 186 -13.90 -12.93 5.82
N GLN A 187 -14.13 -12.64 4.52
CA GLN A 187 -14.52 -13.67 3.54
C GLN A 187 -13.37 -14.62 3.20
N GLU A 188 -12.12 -14.16 3.12
CA GLU A 188 -10.95 -15.02 2.95
C GLU A 188 -10.70 -15.93 4.16
N GLN A 189 -10.98 -15.44 5.39
CA GLN A 189 -10.79 -16.21 6.61
C GLN A 189 -11.93 -17.22 6.88
N SER A 190 -13.09 -16.99 6.28
CA SER A 190 -14.26 -17.90 6.43
C SER A 190 -14.26 -19.07 5.44
N GLN A 191 -13.32 -19.13 4.50
CA GLN A 191 -13.17 -20.31 3.67
C GLN A 191 -12.56 -21.47 4.48
N PRO A 192 -13.21 -22.65 4.53
CA PRO A 192 -12.68 -23.78 5.26
C PRO A 192 -11.33 -24.20 4.67
N ARG A 193 -10.34 -24.34 5.54
CA ARG A 193 -9.03 -24.88 5.15
C ARG A 193 -9.24 -26.29 4.60
N PRO A 194 -8.62 -26.67 3.48
CA PRO A 194 -8.70 -28.04 3.00
C PRO A 194 -8.17 -28.97 4.10
N SER A 195 -9.01 -29.89 4.54
CA SER A 195 -8.68 -30.89 5.53
C SER A 195 -7.65 -31.86 4.94
N ASN A 196 -6.41 -31.75 5.36
CA ASN A 196 -5.38 -32.79 5.12
C ASN A 196 -5.70 -33.97 6.05
N ASN A 197 -6.61 -34.83 5.61
CA ASN A 197 -6.85 -36.12 6.20
C ASN A 197 -6.19 -37.19 5.34
N THR A 198 -4.89 -37.34 5.49
CA THR A 198 -4.20 -38.57 5.05
C THR A 198 -3.91 -39.41 6.30
N ARG A 199 -4.89 -40.19 6.64
CA ARG A 199 -4.81 -41.30 7.63
C ARG A 199 -4.29 -42.50 6.86
N THR A 200 -2.99 -42.72 6.86
CA THR A 200 -2.44 -44.01 6.42
C THR A 200 -2.31 -44.91 7.63
N GLN A 201 -3.27 -45.81 7.75
CA GLN A 201 -3.09 -47.04 8.50
C GLN A 201 -2.18 -47.93 7.67
N ASN A 202 -1.11 -48.43 8.24
CA ASN A 202 -0.55 -49.71 7.89
C ASN A 202 0.02 -50.35 9.17
N ASN A 203 -0.80 -51.30 9.68
CA ASN A 203 -0.36 -52.38 10.48
C ASN A 203 0.42 -53.33 9.57
N ASP A 204 1.65 -53.70 9.94
CA ASP A 204 2.07 -55.08 9.83
C ASP A 204 3.29 -55.33 10.72
N ARG A 205 3.06 -56.25 11.61
CA ARG A 205 4.05 -56.96 12.46
C ARG A 205 4.96 -57.79 11.56
N LYS A 206 6.25 -57.74 11.83
CA LYS A 206 7.10 -58.96 11.86
C LYS A 206 8.36 -58.74 12.66
N THR A 207 8.46 -59.53 13.68
CA THR A 207 9.56 -59.89 14.58
C THR A 207 10.73 -60.54 13.81
N ILE A 208 11.91 -60.53 14.43
CA ILE A 208 13.11 -61.38 14.32
C ILE A 208 14.32 -60.43 14.03
N GLY A 209 15.37 -60.34 14.84
CA GLY A 209 16.10 -61.16 15.68
C GLY A 209 17.52 -60.63 15.81
N PHE A 210 18.09 -60.60 16.96
CA PHE A 210 19.48 -60.68 17.38
C PHE A 210 20.61 -60.50 16.33
N ASN A 211 21.58 -59.64 16.56
CA ASN A 211 22.92 -60.11 17.01
C ASN A 211 23.86 -58.95 17.41
N LYS A 212 24.72 -59.33 18.35
CA LYS A 212 25.79 -58.62 19.04
C LYS A 212 26.95 -58.24 18.11
N GLY A 213 27.69 -57.23 18.51
CA GLY A 213 29.12 -57.36 18.41
C GLY A 213 29.98 -56.16 18.12
N PHE A 214 30.65 -55.65 19.11
CA PHE A 214 32.08 -55.31 19.23
C PHE A 214 32.68 -54.01 18.67
N LYS A 215 33.11 -53.25 19.69
CA LYS A 215 34.43 -52.62 19.97
C LYS A 215 35.04 -51.57 19.04
N LYS A 216 35.38 -50.50 19.79
CA LYS A 216 36.42 -49.47 19.55
C LYS A 216 37.84 -50.07 19.27
N PRO A 217 38.78 -49.28 18.79
CA PRO A 217 39.34 -48.20 19.57
C PRO A 217 39.06 -46.81 19.00
#